data_1dc69f77f8e6d904e300c4346cd0afe9
#
_entry.id   1dc69f77f8e6d904e300c4346cd0afe9
#
_cell.length_a   1.000
_cell.length_b   1.000
_cell.length_c   1.000
_cell.angle_alpha   90.00
_cell.angle_beta   90.00
_cell.angle_gamma   90.00
#
_symmetry.space_group_name_H-M   'P 1'
#
loop_
_entity.id
_entity.type
_entity.pdbx_description
1 polymer ?
#
loop_
_entity_poly.entity_id
_entity_poly.type
_entity_poly.pdbx_seq_one_letter_code
_entity_poly.pdbx_strand_id
1 'polypeptide(L)'
;MTELHEPVAFRTALQDWLDQTDLTPPEDHSLEAHMTQFRRVQRALYDADFGRYGWPERAGGLGGPAVLRAIVGEEIVGRRLAEPGPYSMLEVLAPTMIDYAHPELAAEMVPKLLRGDEQWCQGFSEPGSGSDLASITTRATQHPTEGDRYIINGQKVWTSFAQFSQRCILLTRTGDADTPDHQAITAFFVDVDTPGITVRPLRTMHDVDEFCEVYFDDVEVDARRMLGKPGAGWRLAMDLLPYERSTCFWQRIAYLYARFDALIEEVKRQGQAVDSDLGEVYLALHTLRCRSAATQRKLAEGHRLGPETSIDKVLLANAEQLLYDTARNLLPGVIELENSEWRTEYLYSRAATIYGGTAEVQRNIIARRLLNLGKG
;
A
#
# COMPACT_ATOMS: atom_id res chain seq x y z
N MET A 1 -24.72 13.80 15.61
CA MET A 1 -23.36 14.33 15.34
C MET A 1 -23.41 14.98 13.97
N THR A 2 -22.93 16.22 13.83
CA THR A 2 -22.81 16.87 12.52
C THR A 2 -21.81 16.05 11.71
N GLU A 3 -22.21 15.56 10.53
CA GLU A 3 -21.32 14.79 9.67
C GLU A 3 -20.10 15.64 9.29
N LEU A 4 -18.92 15.15 9.60
CA LEU A 4 -17.64 15.84 9.38
C LEU A 4 -17.15 15.61 7.93
N HIS A 5 -17.92 16.08 6.94
CA HIS A 5 -17.56 15.90 5.52
C HIS A 5 -16.69 17.02 4.96
N GLU A 6 -16.52 18.13 5.69
CA GLU A 6 -15.65 19.24 5.27
C GLU A 6 -14.21 18.95 5.73
N PRO A 7 -13.19 18.93 4.81
CA PRO A 7 -11.84 18.49 5.13
C PRO A 7 -11.13 19.26 6.25
N VAL A 8 -11.32 20.58 6.35
CA VAL A 8 -10.65 21.38 7.39
C VAL A 8 -11.25 21.09 8.76
N ALA A 9 -12.60 21.08 8.86
CA ALA A 9 -13.30 20.76 10.10
C ALA A 9 -12.99 19.32 10.56
N PHE A 10 -12.95 18.36 9.62
CA PHE A 10 -12.56 16.99 9.90
C PHE A 10 -11.14 16.88 10.46
N ARG A 11 -10.17 17.55 9.82
CA ARG A 11 -8.77 17.56 10.27
C ARG A 11 -8.66 18.11 11.69
N THR A 12 -9.30 19.25 11.97
CA THR A 12 -9.28 19.83 13.32
C THR A 12 -9.85 18.88 14.35
N ALA A 13 -11.02 18.29 14.10
CA ALA A 13 -11.63 17.35 15.02
C ALA A 13 -10.78 16.08 15.23
N LEU A 14 -10.14 15.58 14.16
CA LEU A 14 -9.21 14.44 14.26
C LEU A 14 -7.98 14.79 15.09
N GLN A 15 -7.37 15.95 14.87
CA GLN A 15 -6.21 16.41 15.63
C GLN A 15 -6.54 16.57 17.12
N ASP A 16 -7.67 17.21 17.45
CA ASP A 16 -8.15 17.37 18.84
C ASP A 16 -8.38 16.01 19.52
N TRP A 17 -8.92 15.05 18.78
CA TRP A 17 -9.13 13.70 19.29
C TRP A 17 -7.81 12.95 19.51
N LEU A 18 -6.87 13.05 18.56
CA LEU A 18 -5.56 12.43 18.66
C LEU A 18 -4.74 12.99 19.83
N ASP A 19 -4.84 14.30 20.09
CA ASP A 19 -4.15 14.95 21.21
C ASP A 19 -4.65 14.50 22.58
N GLN A 20 -5.87 13.97 22.65
CA GLN A 20 -6.51 13.47 23.86
C GLN A 20 -6.46 11.95 24.00
N THR A 21 -6.00 11.24 22.98
CA THR A 21 -6.03 9.77 22.95
C THR A 21 -4.62 9.21 23.01
N ASP A 22 -4.35 8.37 23.99
CA ASP A 22 -3.04 7.70 24.11
C ASP A 22 -2.93 6.59 23.06
N LEU A 23 -2.23 6.88 22.00
CA LEU A 23 -1.86 5.97 20.92
C LEU A 23 -0.33 5.83 20.80
N THR A 24 0.42 6.15 21.85
CA THR A 24 1.88 6.07 21.88
C THR A 24 2.36 4.69 21.44
N PRO A 25 3.25 4.59 20.44
CA PRO A 25 3.83 3.34 20.00
C PRO A 25 4.62 2.66 21.12
N PRO A 26 4.71 1.32 21.12
CA PRO A 26 5.57 0.61 22.07
C PRO A 26 7.06 0.90 21.81
N GLU A 27 7.92 0.65 22.79
CA GLU A 27 9.38 0.74 22.63
C GLU A 27 9.96 -0.41 21.77
N ASP A 28 9.21 -1.50 21.63
CA ASP A 28 9.58 -2.62 20.77
C ASP A 28 9.38 -2.23 19.28
N HIS A 29 10.47 -2.25 18.53
CA HIS A 29 10.52 -1.95 17.09
C HIS A 29 10.44 -3.19 16.19
N SER A 30 10.04 -4.35 16.74
CA SER A 30 9.81 -5.55 15.93
C SER A 30 8.65 -5.34 14.96
N LEU A 31 8.65 -6.05 13.84
CA LEU A 31 7.55 -6.01 12.88
C LEU A 31 6.21 -6.42 13.53
N GLU A 32 6.24 -7.37 14.44
CA GLU A 32 5.07 -7.84 15.18
C GLU A 32 4.48 -6.74 16.08
N ALA A 33 5.34 -5.98 16.77
CA ALA A 33 4.93 -4.83 17.57
C ALA A 33 4.33 -3.71 16.70
N HIS A 34 4.93 -3.43 15.52
CA HIS A 34 4.40 -2.47 14.56
C HIS A 34 3.02 -2.90 14.02
N MET A 35 2.83 -4.17 13.69
CA MET A 35 1.54 -4.69 13.24
C MET A 35 0.47 -4.65 14.34
N THR A 36 0.86 -4.91 15.59
CA THR A 36 -0.03 -4.81 16.75
C THR A 36 -0.43 -3.36 17.00
N GLN A 37 0.53 -2.43 16.95
CA GLN A 37 0.27 -1.00 17.09
C GLN A 37 -0.64 -0.48 15.98
N PHE A 38 -0.39 -0.88 14.73
CA PHE A 38 -1.26 -0.51 13.62
C PHE A 38 -2.72 -0.93 13.86
N ARG A 39 -2.97 -2.17 14.28
CA ARG A 39 -4.32 -2.65 14.61
C ARG A 39 -4.96 -1.87 15.75
N ARG A 40 -4.17 -1.52 16.78
CA ARG A 40 -4.63 -0.70 17.92
C ARG A 40 -5.09 0.68 17.45
N VAL A 41 -4.28 1.35 16.63
CA VAL A 41 -4.59 2.68 16.07
C VAL A 41 -5.81 2.60 15.17
N GLN A 42 -5.86 1.61 14.29
CA GLN A 42 -6.97 1.40 13.36
C GLN A 42 -8.30 1.15 14.10
N ARG A 43 -8.27 0.33 15.16
CA ARG A 43 -9.42 0.07 16.02
C ARG A 43 -9.91 1.35 16.70
N ALA A 44 -9.01 2.11 17.30
CA ALA A 44 -9.33 3.35 17.99
C ALA A 44 -9.97 4.38 17.03
N LEU A 45 -9.42 4.53 15.83
CA LEU A 45 -9.96 5.38 14.77
C LEU A 45 -11.37 4.94 14.34
N TYR A 46 -11.57 3.63 14.17
CA TYR A 46 -12.87 3.08 13.77
C TYR A 46 -13.93 3.30 14.86
N ASP A 47 -13.59 3.03 16.11
CA ASP A 47 -14.50 3.16 17.26
C ASP A 47 -14.83 4.64 17.55
N ALA A 48 -13.95 5.58 17.16
CA ALA A 48 -14.18 7.03 17.20
C ALA A 48 -14.78 7.59 15.89
N ASP A 49 -15.19 6.75 14.97
CA ASP A 49 -15.75 7.04 13.65
C ASP A 49 -14.77 7.66 12.61
N PHE A 50 -13.62 8.19 13.01
CA PHE A 50 -12.66 8.80 12.08
C PHE A 50 -12.16 7.83 11.01
N GLY A 51 -12.00 6.55 11.32
CA GLY A 51 -11.60 5.50 10.39
C GLY A 51 -12.70 5.08 9.41
N ARG A 52 -13.92 5.61 9.53
CA ARG A 52 -15.09 5.28 8.72
C ARG A 52 -15.45 6.35 7.69
N TYR A 53 -15.01 7.60 7.89
CA TYR A 53 -15.22 8.67 6.92
C TYR A 53 -14.42 8.43 5.63
N GLY A 54 -14.98 8.85 4.49
CA GLY A 54 -14.42 8.64 3.17
C GLY A 54 -14.65 7.24 2.58
N TRP A 55 -15.29 6.34 3.34
CA TRP A 55 -15.71 5.02 2.89
C TRP A 55 -17.22 4.98 2.64
N PRO A 56 -17.71 4.26 1.63
CA PRO A 56 -19.15 4.21 1.36
C PRO A 56 -19.92 3.44 2.44
N GLU A 57 -21.14 3.88 2.73
CA GLU A 57 -22.02 3.28 3.76
C GLU A 57 -22.26 1.77 3.51
N ARG A 58 -22.40 1.35 2.23
CA ARG A 58 -22.56 -0.06 1.86
C ARG A 58 -21.39 -0.97 2.28
N ALA A 59 -20.27 -0.39 2.66
CA ALA A 59 -19.08 -1.10 3.14
C ALA A 59 -18.72 -0.72 4.60
N GLY A 60 -19.69 -0.25 5.38
CA GLY A 60 -19.51 0.08 6.80
C GLY A 60 -18.95 1.47 7.08
N GLY A 61 -18.79 2.31 6.04
CA GLY A 61 -18.34 3.70 6.18
C GLY A 61 -19.44 4.67 6.60
N LEU A 62 -19.06 5.94 6.69
CA LEU A 62 -19.95 7.09 6.98
C LEU A 62 -20.05 8.05 5.79
N GLY A 63 -19.58 7.65 4.60
CA GLY A 63 -19.57 8.50 3.42
C GLY A 63 -18.55 9.62 3.49
N GLY A 64 -18.77 10.66 2.68
CA GLY A 64 -17.86 11.79 2.54
C GLY A 64 -16.79 11.59 1.45
N PRO A 65 -16.04 12.66 1.13
CA PRO A 65 -15.03 12.62 0.09
C PRO A 65 -13.81 11.76 0.50
N ALA A 66 -13.20 11.07 -0.46
CA ALA A 66 -12.06 10.18 -0.22
C ALA A 66 -10.82 10.90 0.40
N VAL A 67 -10.72 12.23 0.27
CA VAL A 67 -9.65 13.01 0.89
C VAL A 67 -9.63 12.90 2.42
N LEU A 68 -10.75 12.57 3.06
CA LEU A 68 -10.80 12.38 4.52
C LEU A 68 -9.91 11.21 4.95
N ARG A 69 -9.85 10.14 4.16
CA ARG A 69 -8.93 9.02 4.38
C ARG A 69 -7.46 9.44 4.26
N ALA A 70 -7.15 10.27 3.26
CA ALA A 70 -5.81 10.81 3.10
C ALA A 70 -5.40 11.66 4.32
N ILE A 71 -6.33 12.45 4.89
CA ILE A 71 -6.11 13.22 6.12
C ILE A 71 -5.83 12.29 7.29
N VAL A 72 -6.61 11.22 7.49
CA VAL A 72 -6.36 10.23 8.55
C VAL A 72 -4.96 9.65 8.42
N GLY A 73 -4.62 9.15 7.23
CA GLY A 73 -3.29 8.57 6.98
C GLY A 73 -2.14 9.55 7.21
N GLU A 74 -2.30 10.81 6.78
CA GLU A 74 -1.32 11.86 6.99
C GLU A 74 -1.09 12.15 8.49
N GLU A 75 -2.14 12.29 9.27
CA GLU A 75 -2.03 12.58 10.72
C GLU A 75 -1.41 11.40 11.49
N ILE A 76 -1.84 10.16 11.19
CA ILE A 76 -1.34 8.97 11.88
C ILE A 76 0.13 8.72 11.58
N VAL A 77 0.49 8.74 10.30
CA VAL A 77 1.86 8.44 9.86
C VAL A 77 2.81 9.60 10.13
N GLY A 78 2.36 10.84 9.92
CA GLY A 78 3.15 12.04 10.23
C GLY A 78 3.49 12.19 11.71
N ARG A 79 2.58 11.76 12.60
CA ARG A 79 2.81 11.69 14.05
C ARG A 79 3.55 10.41 14.49
N ARG A 80 3.89 9.52 13.55
CA ARG A 80 4.55 8.24 13.80
C ARG A 80 3.77 7.32 14.76
N LEU A 81 2.46 7.40 14.74
CA LEU A 81 1.57 6.53 15.53
C LEU A 81 1.44 5.13 14.93
N ALA A 82 1.65 4.99 13.62
CA ALA A 82 1.73 3.73 12.90
C ALA A 82 2.64 3.86 11.68
N GLU A 83 3.22 2.74 11.25
CA GLU A 83 4.04 2.67 10.04
C GLU A 83 3.19 2.76 8.76
N PRO A 84 3.73 3.36 7.67
CA PRO A 84 2.96 3.57 6.45
C PRO A 84 2.60 2.27 5.69
N GLY A 85 3.44 1.22 5.80
CA GLY A 85 3.27 -0.03 5.06
C GLY A 85 1.93 -0.73 5.29
N PRO A 86 1.59 -1.11 6.52
CA PRO A 86 0.31 -1.76 6.83
C PRO A 86 -0.90 -0.89 6.50
N TYR A 87 -0.80 0.43 6.71
CA TYR A 87 -1.87 1.37 6.37
C TYR A 87 -2.10 1.45 4.85
N SER A 88 -1.04 1.31 4.06
CA SER A 88 -1.14 1.29 2.60
C SER A 88 -1.97 0.12 2.11
N MET A 89 -1.88 -1.06 2.72
CA MET A 89 -2.69 -2.22 2.33
C MET A 89 -4.18 -1.96 2.49
N LEU A 90 -4.61 -1.27 3.55
CA LEU A 90 -6.01 -0.84 3.72
C LEU A 90 -6.49 0.00 2.54
N GLU A 91 -5.74 1.04 2.17
CA GLU A 91 -6.11 2.01 1.14
C GLU A 91 -6.09 1.44 -0.29
N VAL A 92 -5.44 0.29 -0.50
CA VAL A 92 -5.40 -0.42 -1.78
C VAL A 92 -6.48 -1.50 -1.85
N LEU A 93 -6.61 -2.30 -0.80
CA LEU A 93 -7.41 -3.52 -0.87
C LEU A 93 -8.90 -3.28 -0.59
N ALA A 94 -9.24 -2.33 0.30
CA ALA A 94 -10.64 -2.01 0.56
C ALA A 94 -11.37 -1.43 -0.67
N PRO A 95 -10.83 -0.45 -1.41
CA PRO A 95 -11.46 0.01 -2.65
C PRO A 95 -11.63 -1.10 -3.68
N THR A 96 -10.63 -1.97 -3.81
CA THR A 96 -10.69 -3.10 -4.74
C THR A 96 -11.82 -4.07 -4.40
N MET A 97 -12.01 -4.39 -3.13
CA MET A 97 -13.13 -5.22 -2.68
C MET A 97 -14.49 -4.53 -2.91
N ILE A 98 -14.59 -3.24 -2.65
CA ILE A 98 -15.81 -2.45 -2.83
C ILE A 98 -16.23 -2.41 -4.32
N ASP A 99 -15.26 -2.35 -5.23
CA ASP A 99 -15.51 -2.18 -6.66
C ASP A 99 -15.70 -3.52 -7.41
N TYR A 100 -15.08 -4.61 -6.94
CA TYR A 100 -14.98 -5.86 -7.69
C TYR A 100 -15.63 -7.06 -7.02
N ALA A 101 -15.79 -7.09 -5.69
CA ALA A 101 -16.46 -8.18 -5.02
C ALA A 101 -17.98 -8.13 -5.21
N HIS A 102 -18.63 -9.27 -4.99
CA HIS A 102 -20.09 -9.27 -4.83
C HIS A 102 -20.47 -8.32 -3.68
N PRO A 103 -21.53 -7.50 -3.81
CA PRO A 103 -21.87 -6.50 -2.81
C PRO A 103 -22.03 -7.03 -1.37
N GLU A 104 -22.60 -8.23 -1.22
CA GLU A 104 -22.75 -8.88 0.09
C GLU A 104 -21.38 -9.26 0.70
N LEU A 105 -20.47 -9.78 -0.12
CA LEU A 105 -19.11 -10.10 0.34
C LEU A 105 -18.34 -8.86 0.74
N ALA A 106 -18.43 -7.78 -0.04
CA ALA A 106 -17.81 -6.50 0.31
C ALA A 106 -18.40 -5.92 1.61
N ALA A 107 -19.72 -5.94 1.77
CA ALA A 107 -20.40 -5.45 2.96
C ALA A 107 -20.05 -6.26 4.23
N GLU A 108 -19.78 -7.55 4.09
CA GLU A 108 -19.36 -8.40 5.22
C GLU A 108 -17.89 -8.19 5.58
N MET A 109 -17.01 -8.11 4.56
CA MET A 109 -15.56 -8.22 4.77
C MET A 109 -14.86 -6.88 4.97
N VAL A 110 -15.26 -5.83 4.23
CA VAL A 110 -14.60 -4.52 4.32
C VAL A 110 -14.64 -3.92 5.74
N PRO A 111 -15.77 -3.98 6.49
CA PRO A 111 -15.79 -3.48 7.87
C PRO A 111 -14.76 -4.16 8.79
N LYS A 112 -14.46 -5.45 8.59
CA LYS A 112 -13.46 -6.19 9.38
C LYS A 112 -12.06 -5.63 9.13
N LEU A 113 -11.74 -5.31 7.86
CA LEU A 113 -10.49 -4.66 7.49
C LEU A 113 -10.43 -3.24 8.06
N LEU A 114 -11.49 -2.41 7.86
CA LEU A 114 -11.53 -1.03 8.33
C LEU A 114 -11.37 -0.93 9.86
N ARG A 115 -11.89 -1.90 10.59
CA ARG A 115 -11.83 -1.95 12.05
C ARG A 115 -10.52 -2.55 12.59
N GLY A 116 -9.69 -3.15 11.73
CA GLY A 116 -8.46 -3.84 12.15
C GLY A 116 -8.70 -5.21 12.78
N ASP A 117 -9.88 -5.80 12.58
CA ASP A 117 -10.16 -7.20 12.96
C ASP A 117 -9.42 -8.18 12.08
N GLU A 118 -9.27 -7.84 10.80
CA GLU A 118 -8.51 -8.59 9.81
C GLU A 118 -7.44 -7.70 9.15
N GLN A 119 -6.35 -8.34 8.73
CA GLN A 119 -5.36 -7.78 7.82
C GLN A 119 -5.45 -8.55 6.50
N TRP A 120 -5.24 -7.86 5.39
CA TRP A 120 -5.26 -8.43 4.06
C TRP A 120 -3.95 -8.16 3.34
N CYS A 121 -3.58 -9.05 2.42
CA CYS A 121 -2.43 -8.91 1.55
C CYS A 121 -2.81 -9.06 0.08
N GLN A 122 -1.84 -8.79 -0.82
CA GLN A 122 -2.04 -8.96 -2.26
C GLN A 122 -0.98 -9.92 -2.83
N GLY A 123 -1.44 -10.99 -3.47
CA GLY A 123 -0.62 -11.98 -4.14
C GLY A 123 -0.58 -11.72 -5.65
N PHE A 124 0.31 -10.84 -6.12
CA PHE A 124 0.41 -10.45 -7.53
C PHE A 124 1.67 -11.00 -8.17
N SER A 125 2.84 -10.54 -7.75
CA SER A 125 4.14 -10.91 -8.32
C SER A 125 4.49 -12.37 -8.11
N GLU A 126 5.25 -12.95 -9.05
CA GLU A 126 5.80 -14.30 -8.99
C GLU A 126 7.32 -14.24 -9.18
N PRO A 127 8.07 -15.31 -8.86
CA PRO A 127 9.53 -15.33 -9.07
C PRO A 127 9.95 -14.97 -10.50
N GLY A 128 9.15 -15.32 -11.51
CA GLY A 128 9.39 -15.03 -12.93
C GLY A 128 8.61 -13.83 -13.47
N SER A 129 7.76 -13.18 -12.68
CA SER A 129 6.79 -12.19 -13.16
C SER A 129 6.57 -11.06 -12.15
N GLY A 130 7.29 -9.96 -12.32
CA GLY A 130 7.12 -8.73 -11.55
C GLY A 130 6.67 -7.58 -12.45
N SER A 131 7.59 -6.93 -13.17
CA SER A 131 7.27 -5.87 -14.15
C SER A 131 6.39 -6.37 -15.29
N ASP A 132 6.57 -7.61 -15.73
CA ASP A 132 5.69 -8.31 -16.68
C ASP A 132 4.60 -9.09 -15.93
N LEU A 133 3.71 -8.36 -15.27
CA LEU A 133 2.62 -8.94 -14.47
C LEU A 133 1.66 -9.79 -15.33
N ALA A 134 1.58 -9.54 -16.62
CA ALA A 134 0.71 -10.31 -17.51
C ALA A 134 1.17 -11.77 -17.69
N SER A 135 2.45 -12.05 -17.42
CA SER A 135 3.06 -13.39 -17.58
C SER A 135 2.93 -14.30 -16.35
N ILE A 136 2.09 -13.95 -15.35
CA ILE A 136 1.89 -14.80 -14.18
C ILE A 136 1.49 -16.23 -14.57
N THR A 137 1.94 -17.20 -13.79
CA THR A 137 1.76 -18.64 -14.03
C THR A 137 0.90 -19.35 -12.98
N THR A 138 0.73 -18.76 -11.78
CA THR A 138 -0.18 -19.28 -10.76
C THR A 138 -1.56 -19.51 -11.39
N ARG A 139 -2.00 -20.75 -11.39
CA ARG A 139 -3.16 -21.19 -12.17
C ARG A 139 -4.35 -21.51 -11.27
N ALA A 140 -5.53 -21.06 -11.68
CA ALA A 140 -6.80 -21.50 -11.12
C ALA A 140 -7.57 -22.28 -12.19
N THR A 141 -7.83 -23.56 -11.94
CA THR A 141 -8.62 -24.44 -12.81
C THR A 141 -9.97 -24.71 -12.18
N GLN A 142 -11.01 -24.76 -12.95
CA GLN A 142 -12.34 -25.14 -12.43
C GLN A 142 -12.28 -26.58 -11.90
N HIS A 143 -12.90 -26.81 -10.73
CA HIS A 143 -12.92 -28.13 -10.11
C HIS A 143 -13.64 -29.11 -11.03
N PRO A 144 -13.09 -30.34 -11.24
CA PRO A 144 -13.59 -31.26 -12.29
C PRO A 144 -15.02 -31.77 -12.06
N THR A 145 -15.48 -31.80 -10.82
CA THR A 145 -16.82 -32.30 -10.44
C THR A 145 -17.71 -31.25 -9.76
N GLU A 146 -17.14 -30.21 -9.21
CA GLU A 146 -17.84 -29.11 -8.51
C GLU A 146 -17.68 -27.83 -9.30
N GLY A 147 -18.62 -27.50 -10.18
CA GLY A 147 -18.51 -26.39 -11.12
C GLY A 147 -18.51 -25.00 -10.46
N ASP A 148 -18.80 -24.90 -9.17
CA ASP A 148 -18.78 -23.70 -8.35
C ASP A 148 -17.48 -23.52 -7.55
N ARG A 149 -16.43 -24.32 -7.81
CA ARG A 149 -15.11 -24.24 -7.18
C ARG A 149 -13.98 -24.16 -8.18
N TYR A 150 -12.86 -23.63 -7.70
CA TYR A 150 -11.59 -23.57 -8.40
C TYR A 150 -10.50 -24.20 -7.55
N ILE A 151 -9.53 -24.84 -8.20
CA ILE A 151 -8.30 -25.38 -7.60
C ILE A 151 -7.15 -24.47 -8.04
N ILE A 152 -6.41 -23.92 -7.07
CA ILE A 152 -5.31 -22.98 -7.31
C ILE A 152 -3.99 -23.65 -6.99
N ASN A 153 -3.06 -23.55 -7.96
CA ASN A 153 -1.68 -24.03 -7.86
C ASN A 153 -0.71 -22.96 -8.32
N GLY A 154 0.41 -22.77 -7.58
CA GLY A 154 1.46 -21.84 -7.95
C GLY A 154 2.18 -21.21 -6.78
N GLN A 155 2.85 -20.10 -7.05
CA GLN A 155 3.66 -19.38 -6.06
C GLN A 155 3.58 -17.89 -6.29
N LYS A 156 3.46 -17.12 -5.20
CA LYS A 156 3.62 -15.66 -5.18
C LYS A 156 4.84 -15.28 -4.37
N VAL A 157 5.44 -14.14 -4.70
CA VAL A 157 6.59 -13.59 -4.01
C VAL A 157 6.41 -12.09 -3.79
N TRP A 158 7.11 -11.53 -2.81
CA TRP A 158 6.98 -10.14 -2.39
C TRP A 158 5.57 -9.79 -1.88
N THR A 159 4.88 -10.77 -1.30
CA THR A 159 3.56 -10.57 -0.72
C THR A 159 3.72 -9.92 0.67
N SER A 160 3.47 -8.61 0.73
CA SER A 160 3.67 -7.83 1.97
C SER A 160 2.74 -8.30 3.07
N PHE A 161 3.30 -8.54 4.26
CA PHE A 161 2.58 -8.88 5.50
C PHE A 161 1.69 -10.12 5.43
N ALA A 162 1.94 -11.05 4.51
CA ALA A 162 1.10 -12.24 4.36
C ALA A 162 1.05 -13.09 5.64
N GLN A 163 2.14 -13.14 6.42
CA GLN A 163 2.21 -13.86 7.71
C GLN A 163 1.30 -13.27 8.80
N PHE A 164 0.83 -12.04 8.63
CA PHE A 164 -0.12 -11.37 9.53
C PHE A 164 -1.52 -11.26 8.95
N SER A 165 -1.71 -11.70 7.71
CA SER A 165 -2.94 -11.49 6.95
C SER A 165 -3.89 -12.67 7.07
N GLN A 166 -5.17 -12.40 7.21
CA GLN A 166 -6.25 -13.39 7.16
C GLN A 166 -6.75 -13.63 5.74
N ARG A 167 -6.57 -12.64 4.85
CA ARG A 167 -7.08 -12.69 3.47
C ARG A 167 -6.03 -12.22 2.47
N CYS A 168 -6.15 -12.75 1.25
CA CYS A 168 -5.31 -12.39 0.12
C CYS A 168 -6.17 -12.07 -1.12
N ILE A 169 -5.95 -10.89 -1.73
CA ILE A 169 -6.40 -10.66 -3.12
C ILE A 169 -5.34 -11.25 -4.04
N LEU A 170 -5.70 -12.33 -4.72
CA LEU A 170 -4.80 -13.18 -5.47
C LEU A 170 -5.09 -13.08 -6.97
N LEU A 171 -4.07 -12.77 -7.78
CA LEU A 171 -4.14 -12.89 -9.24
C LEU A 171 -3.74 -14.30 -9.68
N THR A 172 -4.57 -14.91 -10.52
CA THR A 172 -4.33 -16.22 -11.09
C THR A 172 -4.59 -16.22 -12.59
N ARG A 173 -4.11 -17.23 -13.28
CA ARG A 173 -4.42 -17.50 -14.69
C ARG A 173 -5.54 -18.55 -14.78
N THR A 174 -6.66 -18.17 -15.41
CA THR A 174 -7.78 -19.09 -15.70
C THR A 174 -7.96 -19.34 -17.21
N GLY A 175 -7.38 -18.51 -18.05
CA GLY A 175 -7.47 -18.66 -19.51
C GLY A 175 -6.65 -19.84 -20.04
N ASP A 176 -7.05 -20.38 -21.17
CA ASP A 176 -6.31 -21.41 -21.90
C ASP A 176 -5.06 -20.86 -22.58
N ALA A 177 -4.25 -21.73 -23.17
CA ALA A 177 -2.98 -21.36 -23.81
C ALA A 177 -3.13 -20.32 -24.94
N ASP A 178 -4.25 -20.33 -25.63
CA ASP A 178 -4.57 -19.41 -26.74
C ASP A 178 -5.22 -18.09 -26.27
N THR A 179 -5.56 -17.99 -24.98
CA THR A 179 -6.16 -16.77 -24.43
C THR A 179 -5.09 -15.69 -24.28
N PRO A 180 -5.28 -14.47 -24.81
CA PRO A 180 -4.36 -13.37 -24.63
C PRO A 180 -4.07 -13.12 -23.15
N ASP A 181 -2.81 -12.89 -22.78
CA ASP A 181 -2.35 -12.80 -21.39
C ASP A 181 -3.22 -11.89 -20.51
N HIS A 182 -3.57 -10.71 -21.00
CA HIS A 182 -4.40 -9.75 -20.25
C HIS A 182 -5.83 -10.22 -20.01
N GLN A 183 -6.34 -11.15 -20.83
CA GLN A 183 -7.69 -11.72 -20.72
C GLN A 183 -7.69 -13.07 -19.96
N ALA A 184 -6.50 -13.62 -19.71
CA ALA A 184 -6.35 -14.91 -19.03
C ALA A 184 -6.30 -14.75 -17.51
N ILE A 185 -6.20 -13.53 -16.97
CA ILE A 185 -6.01 -13.26 -15.54
C ILE A 185 -7.35 -13.07 -14.85
N THR A 186 -7.54 -13.78 -13.73
CA THR A 186 -8.70 -13.68 -12.84
C THR A 186 -8.22 -13.42 -11.42
N ALA A 187 -8.97 -12.63 -10.67
CA ALA A 187 -8.67 -12.35 -9.26
C ALA A 187 -9.60 -13.12 -8.33
N PHE A 188 -9.06 -13.60 -7.22
CA PHE A 188 -9.80 -14.24 -6.14
C PHE A 188 -9.49 -13.61 -4.78
N PHE A 189 -10.47 -13.65 -3.87
CA PHE A 189 -10.31 -13.27 -2.47
C PHE A 189 -10.21 -14.55 -1.62
N VAL A 190 -9.00 -14.88 -1.20
CA VAL A 190 -8.67 -16.18 -0.61
C VAL A 190 -8.39 -16.03 0.89
N ASP A 191 -8.85 -16.99 1.69
CA ASP A 191 -8.52 -17.09 3.10
C ASP A 191 -7.10 -17.69 3.23
N VAL A 192 -6.18 -16.99 3.91
CA VAL A 192 -4.75 -17.38 3.97
C VAL A 192 -4.54 -18.67 4.77
N ASP A 193 -5.47 -19.03 5.64
CA ASP A 193 -5.47 -20.28 6.41
C ASP A 193 -6.10 -21.47 5.67
N THR A 194 -6.47 -21.29 4.38
CA THR A 194 -7.01 -22.39 3.55
C THR A 194 -5.97 -23.52 3.43
N PRO A 195 -6.36 -24.80 3.61
CA PRO A 195 -5.46 -25.92 3.39
C PRO A 195 -4.78 -25.85 2.02
N GLY A 196 -3.47 -26.13 2.00
CA GLY A 196 -2.64 -26.02 0.78
C GLY A 196 -1.93 -24.68 0.64
N ILE A 197 -2.25 -23.67 1.47
CA ILE A 197 -1.50 -22.41 1.48
C ILE A 197 -0.34 -22.49 2.49
N THR A 198 0.85 -22.13 2.03
CA THR A 198 2.05 -22.01 2.89
C THR A 198 2.67 -20.62 2.72
N VAL A 199 2.77 -19.90 3.83
CA VAL A 199 3.40 -18.57 3.87
C VAL A 199 4.81 -18.68 4.46
N ARG A 200 5.81 -18.14 3.77
CA ARG A 200 7.21 -18.11 4.22
C ARG A 200 7.76 -16.69 4.19
N PRO A 201 8.05 -16.09 5.34
CA PRO A 201 8.69 -14.78 5.40
C PRO A 201 10.06 -14.76 4.70
N LEU A 202 10.37 -13.64 4.07
CA LEU A 202 11.62 -13.38 3.38
C LEU A 202 12.41 -12.33 4.16
N ARG A 203 13.62 -12.71 4.62
CA ARG A 203 14.56 -11.77 5.22
C ARG A 203 15.12 -10.83 4.15
N THR A 204 14.91 -9.55 4.33
CA THR A 204 15.40 -8.52 3.41
C THR A 204 16.74 -7.95 3.86
N MET A 205 17.39 -7.13 3.02
CA MET A 205 18.67 -6.51 3.33
C MET A 205 18.61 -5.49 4.49
N HIS A 206 17.42 -4.99 4.82
CA HIS A 206 17.20 -4.09 5.95
C HIS A 206 16.77 -4.83 7.24
N ASP A 207 16.96 -6.16 7.25
CA ASP A 207 16.72 -7.04 8.39
C ASP A 207 15.27 -7.13 8.89
N VAL A 208 14.28 -6.84 8.02
CA VAL A 208 12.86 -6.97 8.30
C VAL A 208 12.21 -8.02 7.40
N ASP A 209 11.36 -8.86 7.97
CA ASP A 209 10.69 -9.97 7.29
C ASP A 209 9.27 -9.55 6.84
N GLU A 210 9.13 -8.38 6.21
CA GLU A 210 7.82 -7.82 5.81
C GLU A 210 7.23 -8.46 4.57
N PHE A 211 8.05 -9.08 3.73
CA PHE A 211 7.63 -9.76 2.50
C PHE A 211 7.61 -11.27 2.69
N CYS A 212 6.74 -11.94 1.93
CA CYS A 212 6.63 -13.39 1.96
C CYS A 212 6.64 -14.00 0.55
N GLU A 213 7.10 -15.25 0.49
CA GLU A 213 6.69 -16.22 -0.51
C GLU A 213 5.39 -16.87 -0.03
N VAL A 214 4.44 -17.05 -0.94
CA VAL A 214 3.18 -17.76 -0.66
C VAL A 214 2.99 -18.84 -1.70
N TYR A 215 2.92 -20.08 -1.23
CA TYR A 215 2.74 -21.27 -2.05
C TYR A 215 1.29 -21.72 -2.00
N PHE A 216 0.79 -22.18 -3.14
CA PHE A 216 -0.55 -22.71 -3.32
C PHE A 216 -0.42 -24.13 -3.90
N ASP A 217 -0.89 -25.13 -3.18
CA ASP A 217 -0.85 -26.54 -3.54
C ASP A 217 -2.26 -27.13 -3.40
N ASP A 218 -2.93 -27.33 -4.53
CA ASP A 218 -4.31 -27.78 -4.65
C ASP A 218 -5.31 -26.99 -3.75
N VAL A 219 -5.17 -25.67 -3.69
CA VAL A 219 -6.00 -24.81 -2.85
C VAL A 219 -7.40 -24.66 -3.46
N GLU A 220 -8.41 -25.14 -2.76
CA GLU A 220 -9.80 -25.03 -3.18
C GLU A 220 -10.42 -23.68 -2.80
N VAL A 221 -11.03 -23.00 -3.76
CA VAL A 221 -11.69 -21.69 -3.57
C VAL A 221 -13.07 -21.69 -4.24
N ASP A 222 -14.08 -21.23 -3.49
CA ASP A 222 -15.44 -21.06 -4.00
C ASP A 222 -15.49 -19.97 -5.09
N ALA A 223 -16.24 -20.21 -6.16
CA ALA A 223 -16.41 -19.25 -7.25
C ALA A 223 -17.00 -17.89 -6.79
N ARG A 224 -17.75 -17.87 -5.68
CA ARG A 224 -18.25 -16.62 -5.07
C ARG A 224 -17.15 -15.72 -4.51
N ARG A 225 -15.95 -16.25 -4.32
CA ARG A 225 -14.75 -15.50 -3.93
C ARG A 225 -14.03 -14.86 -5.11
N MET A 226 -14.50 -15.06 -6.34
CA MET A 226 -13.96 -14.38 -7.51
C MET A 226 -14.29 -12.89 -7.47
N LEU A 227 -13.29 -12.07 -7.77
CA LEU A 227 -13.42 -10.62 -7.87
C LEU A 227 -13.66 -10.22 -9.33
N GLY A 228 -14.84 -9.75 -9.63
CA GLY A 228 -15.28 -9.45 -10.98
C GLY A 228 -15.71 -10.70 -11.76
N LYS A 229 -15.30 -10.79 -13.03
CA LYS A 229 -15.62 -11.90 -13.95
C LYS A 229 -14.35 -12.67 -14.30
N PRO A 230 -14.45 -13.93 -14.79
CA PRO A 230 -13.31 -14.61 -15.38
C PRO A 230 -12.63 -13.74 -16.43
N GLY A 231 -11.31 -13.63 -16.38
CA GLY A 231 -10.53 -12.79 -17.28
C GLY A 231 -10.49 -11.29 -16.94
N ALA A 232 -11.16 -10.83 -15.86
CA ALA A 232 -11.18 -9.43 -15.46
C ALA A 232 -10.01 -9.02 -14.52
N GLY A 233 -9.15 -9.95 -14.11
CA GLY A 233 -8.09 -9.71 -13.12
C GLY A 233 -7.05 -8.67 -13.59
N TRP A 234 -6.75 -8.61 -14.88
CA TRP A 234 -5.88 -7.57 -15.42
C TRP A 234 -6.48 -6.17 -15.22
N ARG A 235 -7.76 -6.02 -15.53
CA ARG A 235 -8.46 -4.74 -15.34
C ARG A 235 -8.48 -4.35 -13.85
N LEU A 236 -8.78 -5.31 -12.97
CA LEU A 236 -8.73 -5.11 -11.53
C LEU A 236 -7.35 -4.60 -11.09
N ALA A 237 -6.27 -5.25 -11.53
CA ALA A 237 -4.91 -4.82 -11.22
C ALA A 237 -4.62 -3.40 -11.73
N MET A 238 -5.06 -3.06 -12.95
CA MET A 238 -4.87 -1.71 -13.51
C MET A 238 -5.69 -0.63 -12.81
N ASP A 239 -6.84 -0.96 -12.24
CA ASP A 239 -7.65 -0.04 -11.43
C ASP A 239 -7.11 0.08 -9.98
N LEU A 240 -6.48 -0.98 -9.44
CA LEU A 240 -5.87 -1.01 -8.10
C LEU A 240 -4.56 -0.21 -8.03
N LEU A 241 -3.66 -0.40 -8.97
CA LEU A 241 -2.31 0.18 -8.94
C LEU A 241 -2.28 1.72 -8.83
N PRO A 242 -3.20 2.51 -9.39
CA PRO A 242 -3.30 3.95 -9.15
C PRO A 242 -3.60 4.32 -7.69
N TYR A 243 -4.39 3.53 -6.95
CA TYR A 243 -4.63 3.76 -5.52
C TYR A 243 -3.34 3.61 -4.71
N GLU A 244 -2.55 2.59 -5.00
CA GLU A 244 -1.23 2.41 -4.39
C GLU A 244 -0.33 3.65 -4.59
N ARG A 245 -0.41 4.28 -5.77
CA ARG A 245 0.40 5.47 -6.13
C ARG A 245 -0.24 6.81 -5.75
N SER A 246 -1.33 6.81 -4.99
CA SER A 246 -2.07 8.02 -4.59
C SER A 246 -2.17 8.18 -3.08
N THR A 247 -3.19 7.58 -2.45
CA THR A 247 -3.44 7.71 -1.01
C THR A 247 -2.29 7.12 -0.19
N CYS A 248 -1.73 5.99 -0.62
CA CYS A 248 -0.57 5.38 0.03
C CYS A 248 0.67 6.29 -0.05
N PHE A 249 0.90 6.93 -1.19
CA PHE A 249 2.03 7.85 -1.31
C PHE A 249 1.83 9.13 -0.50
N TRP A 250 0.60 9.60 -0.33
CA TRP A 250 0.32 10.74 0.53
C TRP A 250 0.77 10.49 1.98
N GLN A 251 0.51 9.31 2.51
CA GLN A 251 0.98 8.88 3.82
C GLN A 251 2.50 8.72 3.86
N ARG A 252 3.09 8.10 2.82
CA ARG A 252 4.56 7.96 2.74
C ARG A 252 5.24 9.32 2.69
N ILE A 253 4.66 10.31 2.01
CA ILE A 253 5.15 11.70 2.02
C ILE A 253 5.13 12.27 3.44
N ALA A 254 4.05 12.08 4.20
CA ALA A 254 3.98 12.54 5.59
C ALA A 254 5.07 11.90 6.45
N TYR A 255 5.32 10.61 6.28
CA TYR A 255 6.43 9.90 6.93
C TYR A 255 7.79 10.51 6.56
N LEU A 256 8.03 10.74 5.27
CA LEU A 256 9.31 11.32 4.82
C LEU A 256 9.54 12.75 5.37
N TYR A 257 8.48 13.54 5.54
CA TYR A 257 8.59 14.83 6.22
C TYR A 257 8.97 14.66 7.70
N ALA A 258 8.34 13.74 8.42
CA ALA A 258 8.69 13.46 9.82
C ALA A 258 10.15 12.97 9.94
N ARG A 259 10.63 12.16 8.97
CA ARG A 259 12.05 11.73 8.92
C ARG A 259 12.98 12.90 8.59
N PHE A 260 12.56 13.78 7.69
CA PHE A 260 13.35 14.98 7.35
C PHE A 260 13.48 15.94 8.54
N ASP A 261 12.40 16.15 9.29
CA ASP A 261 12.44 16.96 10.52
C ASP A 261 13.38 16.31 11.56
N ALA A 262 13.31 14.99 11.73
CA ALA A 262 14.22 14.26 12.60
C ALA A 262 15.69 14.37 12.15
N LEU A 263 15.96 14.39 10.84
CA LEU A 263 17.31 14.62 10.31
C LEU A 263 17.82 16.00 10.67
N ILE A 264 17.00 17.05 10.49
CA ILE A 264 17.37 18.42 10.86
C ILE A 264 17.73 18.52 12.34
N GLU A 265 16.93 17.92 13.23
CA GLU A 265 17.18 17.95 14.66
C GLU A 265 18.47 17.19 15.03
N GLU A 266 18.73 16.06 14.39
CA GLU A 266 19.95 15.29 14.62
C GLU A 266 21.21 16.07 14.15
N VAL A 267 21.16 16.69 12.99
CA VAL A 267 22.24 17.55 12.45
C VAL A 267 22.55 18.71 13.41
N LYS A 268 21.49 19.38 13.90
CA LYS A 268 21.64 20.46 14.91
C LYS A 268 22.25 19.95 16.21
N ARG A 269 21.82 18.76 16.69
CA ARG A 269 22.32 18.14 17.92
C ARG A 269 23.82 17.83 17.84
N GLN A 270 24.30 17.50 16.63
CA GLN A 270 25.74 17.31 16.35
C GLN A 270 26.51 18.61 16.18
N GLY A 271 25.86 19.78 16.28
CA GLY A 271 26.47 21.09 16.11
C GLY A 271 26.84 21.40 14.65
N GLN A 272 26.27 20.69 13.69
CA GLN A 272 26.47 20.97 12.28
C GLN A 272 25.51 22.07 11.79
N ALA A 273 25.93 22.80 10.77
CA ALA A 273 25.08 23.80 10.13
C ALA A 273 24.03 23.13 9.21
N VAL A 274 22.84 23.71 9.17
CA VAL A 274 21.86 23.39 8.14
C VAL A 274 22.37 23.97 6.82
N ASP A 275 22.58 23.14 5.82
CA ASP A 275 23.22 23.48 4.56
C ASP A 275 22.31 23.30 3.32
N SER A 276 22.90 23.46 2.13
CA SER A 276 22.21 23.32 0.84
C SER A 276 21.64 21.93 0.60
N ASP A 277 22.29 20.87 1.11
CA ASP A 277 21.87 19.48 0.86
C ASP A 277 20.51 19.21 1.51
N LEU A 278 20.30 19.73 2.74
CA LEU A 278 18.98 19.72 3.38
C LEU A 278 17.95 20.55 2.61
N GLY A 279 18.40 21.68 1.99
CA GLY A 279 17.55 22.48 1.11
C GLY A 279 17.09 21.70 -0.13
N GLU A 280 17.95 20.90 -0.74
CA GLU A 280 17.61 20.04 -1.89
C GLU A 280 16.60 18.97 -1.50
N VAL A 281 16.77 18.31 -0.35
CA VAL A 281 15.78 17.35 0.17
C VAL A 281 14.42 18.01 0.38
N TYR A 282 14.40 19.18 1.01
CA TYR A 282 13.16 19.94 1.21
C TYR A 282 12.45 20.24 -0.11
N LEU A 283 13.18 20.73 -1.12
CA LEU A 283 12.62 21.04 -2.44
C LEU A 283 12.06 19.78 -3.13
N ALA A 284 12.74 18.64 -3.01
CA ALA A 284 12.28 17.38 -3.58
C ALA A 284 10.98 16.90 -2.90
N LEU A 285 10.92 16.92 -1.56
CA LEU A 285 9.73 16.56 -0.79
C LEU A 285 8.57 17.52 -1.06
N HIS A 286 8.85 18.83 -1.13
CA HIS A 286 7.84 19.85 -1.39
C HIS A 286 7.25 19.72 -2.80
N THR A 287 8.09 19.49 -3.81
CA THR A 287 7.66 19.25 -5.19
C THR A 287 6.76 18.02 -5.27
N LEU A 288 7.18 16.93 -4.64
CA LEU A 288 6.38 15.69 -4.56
C LEU A 288 5.03 15.95 -3.86
N ARG A 289 5.03 16.65 -2.72
CA ARG A 289 3.79 16.99 -1.99
C ARG A 289 2.83 17.82 -2.84
N CYS A 290 3.32 18.88 -3.49
CA CYS A 290 2.51 19.72 -4.38
C CYS A 290 1.89 18.92 -5.53
N ARG A 291 2.68 18.02 -6.15
CA ARG A 291 2.20 17.16 -7.23
C ARG A 291 1.16 16.15 -6.72
N SER A 292 1.45 15.46 -5.61
CA SER A 292 0.55 14.48 -5.01
C SER A 292 -0.75 15.12 -4.51
N ALA A 293 -0.71 16.37 -4.01
CA ALA A 293 -1.92 17.12 -3.65
C ALA A 293 -2.89 17.30 -4.84
N ALA A 294 -2.37 17.45 -6.06
CA ALA A 294 -3.21 17.50 -7.25
C ALA A 294 -3.89 16.15 -7.53
N THR A 295 -3.20 15.03 -7.27
CA THR A 295 -3.77 13.67 -7.35
C THR A 295 -4.85 13.46 -6.30
N GLN A 296 -4.64 13.91 -5.05
CA GLN A 296 -5.64 13.84 -3.98
C GLN A 296 -6.90 14.66 -4.30
N ARG A 297 -6.76 15.85 -4.89
CA ARG A 297 -7.92 16.66 -5.33
C ARG A 297 -8.76 15.93 -6.37
N LYS A 298 -8.16 15.33 -7.38
CA LYS A 298 -8.88 14.52 -8.38
C LYS A 298 -9.65 13.37 -7.72
N LEU A 299 -9.02 12.67 -6.77
CA LEU A 299 -9.66 11.60 -6.03
C LEU A 299 -10.85 12.11 -5.20
N ALA A 300 -10.69 13.28 -4.53
CA ALA A 300 -11.75 13.92 -3.75
C ALA A 300 -12.96 14.33 -4.61
N GLU A 301 -12.72 14.71 -5.88
CA GLU A 301 -13.74 15.04 -6.87
C GLU A 301 -14.40 13.79 -7.50
N GLY A 302 -14.03 12.59 -7.05
CA GLY A 302 -14.57 11.32 -7.54
C GLY A 302 -14.02 10.88 -8.89
N HIS A 303 -12.96 11.50 -9.37
CA HIS A 303 -12.32 11.08 -10.61
C HIS A 303 -11.52 9.79 -10.43
N ARG A 304 -11.57 8.92 -11.44
CA ARG A 304 -10.65 7.78 -11.51
C ARG A 304 -9.23 8.28 -11.76
N LEU A 305 -8.30 7.70 -11.03
CA LEU A 305 -6.89 7.99 -11.21
C LEU A 305 -6.35 7.25 -12.43
N GLY A 306 -5.40 7.85 -13.11
CA GLY A 306 -4.84 7.34 -14.35
C GLY A 306 -3.31 7.32 -14.36
N PRO A 307 -2.70 7.37 -15.56
CA PRO A 307 -1.25 7.28 -15.72
C PRO A 307 -0.47 8.43 -15.08
N GLU A 308 -1.12 9.52 -14.71
CA GLU A 308 -0.51 10.65 -14.01
C GLU A 308 0.08 10.27 -12.64
N THR A 309 -0.43 9.24 -11.97
CA THR A 309 0.12 8.70 -10.71
C THR A 309 1.51 8.12 -10.87
N SER A 310 1.92 7.79 -12.11
CA SER A 310 3.29 7.39 -12.42
C SER A 310 4.30 8.51 -12.18
N ILE A 311 3.89 9.77 -12.32
CA ILE A 311 4.75 10.93 -12.00
C ILE A 311 5.00 10.96 -10.49
N ASP A 312 3.95 10.78 -9.68
CA ASP A 312 4.06 10.75 -8.22
C ASP A 312 5.03 9.66 -7.75
N LYS A 313 4.99 8.48 -8.38
CA LYS A 313 5.90 7.36 -8.09
C LYS A 313 7.37 7.68 -8.39
N VAL A 314 7.66 8.28 -9.53
CA VAL A 314 9.03 8.66 -9.89
C VAL A 314 9.58 9.72 -8.93
N LEU A 315 8.77 10.72 -8.59
CA LEU A 315 9.16 11.78 -7.65
C LEU A 315 9.36 11.23 -6.23
N LEU A 316 8.47 10.33 -5.77
CA LEU A 316 8.59 9.69 -4.46
C LEU A 316 9.91 8.93 -4.33
N ALA A 317 10.21 8.05 -5.30
CA ALA A 317 11.42 7.26 -5.27
C ALA A 317 12.69 8.13 -5.21
N ASN A 318 12.71 9.22 -5.99
CA ASN A 318 13.84 10.14 -6.00
C ASN A 318 13.97 10.91 -4.67
N ALA A 319 12.87 11.42 -4.13
CA ALA A 319 12.88 12.19 -2.89
C ALA A 319 13.27 11.31 -1.69
N GLU A 320 12.77 10.07 -1.64
CA GLU A 320 13.10 9.12 -0.59
C GLU A 320 14.57 8.74 -0.61
N GLN A 321 15.13 8.38 -1.76
CA GLN A 321 16.56 8.08 -1.87
C GLN A 321 17.42 9.29 -1.54
N LEU A 322 17.06 10.48 -2.02
CA LEU A 322 17.79 11.70 -1.72
C LEU A 322 17.83 12.00 -0.22
N LEU A 323 16.70 11.85 0.49
CA LEU A 323 16.63 12.03 1.94
C LEU A 323 17.64 11.13 2.67
N TYR A 324 17.63 9.83 2.37
CA TYR A 324 18.48 8.88 3.08
C TYR A 324 19.94 8.90 2.63
N ASP A 325 20.23 9.27 1.38
CA ASP A 325 21.61 9.53 0.92
C ASP A 325 22.19 10.77 1.61
N THR A 326 21.39 11.83 1.77
CA THR A 326 21.75 13.03 2.54
C THR A 326 21.97 12.70 4.01
N ALA A 327 21.07 11.90 4.62
CA ALA A 327 21.24 11.45 6.01
C ALA A 327 22.54 10.67 6.19
N ARG A 328 22.90 9.79 5.27
CA ARG A 328 24.15 9.06 5.29
C ARG A 328 25.39 9.98 5.26
N ASN A 329 25.33 11.04 4.47
CA ASN A 329 26.45 12.00 4.35
C ASN A 329 26.59 12.87 5.60
N LEU A 330 25.45 13.29 6.20
CA LEU A 330 25.44 14.18 7.36
C LEU A 330 25.56 13.45 8.71
N LEU A 331 25.27 12.15 8.75
CA LEU A 331 25.34 11.33 9.97
C LEU A 331 26.37 10.19 9.77
N PRO A 332 27.67 10.49 9.68
CA PRO A 332 28.70 9.51 9.38
C PRO A 332 28.74 8.39 10.43
N GLY A 333 28.76 7.15 9.99
CA GLY A 333 28.79 5.96 10.83
C GLY A 333 27.42 5.43 11.27
N VAL A 334 26.36 6.25 11.28
CA VAL A 334 25.02 5.84 11.75
C VAL A 334 24.42 4.76 10.85
N ILE A 335 24.66 4.83 9.55
CA ILE A 335 24.14 3.84 8.60
C ILE A 335 25.09 2.62 8.48
N GLU A 336 26.38 2.84 8.52
CA GLU A 336 27.40 1.79 8.30
C GLU A 336 27.68 0.95 9.56
N LEU A 337 27.65 1.57 10.75
CA LEU A 337 28.17 0.96 11.99
C LEU A 337 27.10 0.68 13.03
N GLU A 338 25.96 1.36 12.98
CA GLU A 338 24.91 1.23 13.98
C GLU A 338 23.72 0.43 13.42
N ASN A 339 23.09 -0.36 14.29
CA ASN A 339 21.79 -0.96 14.00
C ASN A 339 20.70 0.06 14.37
N SER A 340 20.55 1.08 13.50
CA SER A 340 19.68 2.23 13.72
C SER A 340 18.50 2.24 12.73
N GLU A 341 17.46 2.98 13.09
CA GLU A 341 16.35 3.24 12.17
C GLU A 341 16.83 3.90 10.86
N TRP A 342 17.84 4.77 10.91
CA TRP A 342 18.46 5.38 9.72
C TRP A 342 19.05 4.34 8.78
N ARG A 343 19.71 3.32 9.32
CA ARG A 343 20.22 2.20 8.54
C ARG A 343 19.09 1.40 7.88
N THR A 344 18.08 1.02 8.66
CA THR A 344 16.93 0.25 8.18
C THR A 344 16.24 0.97 7.02
N GLU A 345 15.93 2.25 7.21
CA GLU A 345 15.28 3.08 6.20
C GLU A 345 16.18 3.35 4.96
N TYR A 346 17.48 3.57 5.17
CA TYR A 346 18.41 3.70 4.05
C TYR A 346 18.40 2.46 3.16
N LEU A 347 18.50 1.28 3.76
CA LEU A 347 18.48 0.00 3.03
C LEU A 347 17.12 -0.25 2.36
N TYR A 348 16.01 0.04 3.05
CA TYR A 348 14.66 -0.04 2.48
C TYR A 348 14.50 0.89 1.27
N SER A 349 14.98 2.12 1.35
CA SER A 349 14.85 3.12 0.29
C SER A 349 15.48 2.70 -1.04
N ARG A 350 16.40 1.72 -1.03
CA ARG A 350 16.99 1.16 -2.28
C ARG A 350 15.92 0.47 -3.14
N ALA A 351 14.88 -0.07 -2.53
CA ALA A 351 13.76 -0.66 -3.23
C ALA A 351 12.75 0.38 -3.77
N ALA A 352 12.85 1.66 -3.38
CA ALA A 352 11.91 2.70 -3.78
C ALA A 352 11.78 2.87 -5.31
N THR A 353 12.83 2.58 -6.08
CA THR A 353 12.80 2.60 -7.55
C THR A 353 12.26 1.30 -8.17
N ILE A 354 11.93 0.29 -7.35
CA ILE A 354 11.56 -1.06 -7.80
C ILE A 354 10.09 -1.37 -7.48
N TYR A 355 9.69 -1.28 -6.20
CA TYR A 355 8.33 -1.62 -5.78
C TYR A 355 7.26 -0.69 -6.39
N GLY A 356 6.00 -1.13 -6.43
CA GLY A 356 4.89 -0.35 -7.03
C GLY A 356 5.07 -0.08 -8.53
N GLY A 357 5.88 -0.90 -9.22
CA GLY A 357 6.34 -0.76 -10.59
C GLY A 357 7.62 0.06 -10.72
N THR A 358 8.61 -0.52 -11.43
CA THR A 358 9.95 0.10 -11.52
C THR A 358 9.92 1.50 -12.11
N ALA A 359 10.94 2.31 -11.79
CA ALA A 359 11.07 3.68 -12.32
C ALA A 359 11.05 3.71 -13.86
N GLU A 360 11.58 2.68 -14.51
CA GLU A 360 11.57 2.51 -15.97
C GLU A 360 10.17 2.24 -16.50
N VAL A 361 9.42 1.35 -15.84
CA VAL A 361 8.00 1.09 -16.19
C VAL A 361 7.18 2.37 -16.02
N GLN A 362 7.38 3.13 -14.95
CA GLN A 362 6.67 4.39 -14.74
C GLN A 362 7.00 5.43 -15.81
N ARG A 363 8.28 5.59 -16.18
CA ARG A 363 8.70 6.50 -17.27
C ARG A 363 8.11 6.05 -18.61
N ASN A 364 8.03 4.75 -18.88
CA ASN A 364 7.36 4.23 -20.08
C ASN A 364 5.86 4.54 -20.09
N ILE A 365 5.17 4.45 -18.94
CA ILE A 365 3.76 4.83 -18.82
C ILE A 365 3.59 6.34 -19.11
N ILE A 366 4.44 7.18 -18.51
CA ILE A 366 4.44 8.63 -18.74
C ILE A 366 4.65 8.93 -20.24
N ALA A 367 5.70 8.37 -20.83
CA ALA A 367 6.05 8.60 -22.23
C ALA A 367 4.91 8.20 -23.18
N ARG A 368 4.32 7.02 -22.99
CA ARG A 368 3.33 6.47 -23.89
C ARG A 368 1.93 7.03 -23.68
N ARG A 369 1.50 7.20 -22.42
CA ARG A 369 0.11 7.52 -22.09
C ARG A 369 -0.15 8.99 -21.79
N LEU A 370 0.88 9.74 -21.36
CA LEU A 370 0.75 11.18 -21.09
C LEU A 370 1.36 12.03 -22.20
N LEU A 371 2.49 11.63 -22.76
CA LEU A 371 3.24 12.43 -23.73
C LEU A 371 3.01 11.95 -25.19
N ASN A 372 2.33 10.82 -25.41
CA ASN A 372 2.08 10.20 -26.72
C ASN A 372 3.35 10.01 -27.58
N LEU A 373 4.49 9.68 -26.94
CA LEU A 373 5.77 9.52 -27.65
C LEU A 373 5.90 8.21 -28.45
N GLY A 374 4.81 7.44 -28.58
CA GLY A 374 4.80 6.20 -29.35
C GLY A 374 5.45 5.00 -28.65
N LYS A 375 5.52 3.88 -29.38
CA LYS A 375 6.31 2.71 -28.96
C LYS A 375 7.71 2.90 -29.55
N GLY A 376 8.72 3.02 -28.68
CA GLY A 376 10.12 2.94 -29.09
C GLY A 376 10.45 1.54 -29.62
#